data_0017a010df0b09e65191601b158131bb
#
_entry.id   0017a010df0b09e65191601b158131bb
#
_cell.length_a   1.000
_cell.length_b   1.000
_cell.length_c   1.000
_cell.angle_alpha   90.00
_cell.angle_beta   90.00
_cell.angle_gamma   90.00
#
_symmetry.space_group_name_H-M   'P 1'
#
loop_
_entity.id
_entity.type
_entity.pdbx_description
1 polymer ?
#
loop_
_entity_poly.entity_id
_entity_poly.type
_entity_poly.pdbx_seq_one_letter_code
_entity_poly.pdbx_strand_id
1 'polypeptide(L)'
;MKVTTKLTSFAIICSLLSSTTALANPLEINAMFGKMYSSDLSATDNSSINVDAGSNIAIGIAWQESVNGQGQILLNRVSHDFTSENNTNDSLDIIYAHFNGVALFRQQNYVTTMSLGIGGAYFDATSGGEKVYPSATVSLGTRYEMTDNIAIVTELRGYATLIDKDDAMFCQQDICSANFENSVWIDTTISVGIAIKF
;
A
#
# COMPACT_ATOMS: atom_id res chain seq x y z
N MET A 1 -28.90 -11.22 25.63
CA MET A 1 -29.24 -9.80 25.49
C MET A 1 -27.96 -8.97 25.46
N LYS A 2 -27.23 -8.92 24.34
CA LYS A 2 -26.00 -8.09 24.14
C LYS A 2 -25.76 -7.93 22.63
N VAL A 3 -26.55 -7.12 21.93
CA VAL A 3 -26.35 -6.83 20.47
C VAL A 3 -26.54 -5.34 20.13
N THR A 4 -26.58 -4.42 21.07
CA THR A 4 -26.96 -3.01 20.79
C THR A 4 -25.80 -2.01 20.83
N THR A 5 -24.55 -2.40 20.99
CA THR A 5 -23.46 -1.41 21.18
C THR A 5 -22.54 -1.19 19.97
N LYS A 6 -22.69 -1.91 18.87
CA LYS A 6 -21.80 -1.77 17.69
C LYS A 6 -22.36 -0.89 16.55
N LEU A 7 -23.63 -0.52 16.59
CA LEU A 7 -24.25 0.31 15.53
C LEU A 7 -24.05 1.82 15.75
N THR A 8 -23.80 2.26 16.97
CA THR A 8 -23.66 3.69 17.30
C THR A 8 -22.31 4.29 16.92
N SER A 9 -21.25 3.50 16.79
CA SER A 9 -19.92 3.99 16.41
C SER A 9 -19.80 4.34 14.92
N PHE A 10 -20.58 3.69 14.05
CA PHE A 10 -20.52 3.96 12.61
C PHE A 10 -21.27 5.26 12.23
N ALA A 11 -22.31 5.61 12.97
CA ALA A 11 -23.08 6.84 12.73
C ALA A 11 -22.33 8.12 13.12
N ILE A 12 -21.38 8.05 14.05
CA ILE A 12 -20.59 9.22 14.49
C ILE A 12 -19.53 9.62 13.47
N ILE A 13 -18.99 8.67 12.70
CA ILE A 13 -17.99 8.96 11.66
C ILE A 13 -18.63 9.68 10.45
N CYS A 14 -19.88 9.35 10.11
CA CYS A 14 -20.60 10.04 9.04
C CYS A 14 -21.02 11.48 9.37
N SER A 15 -21.24 11.82 10.64
CA SER A 15 -21.69 13.15 11.03
C SER A 15 -20.58 14.21 11.14
N LEU A 16 -19.31 13.81 11.15
CA LEU A 16 -18.15 14.72 11.15
C LEU A 16 -17.77 15.24 9.75
N LEU A 17 -18.33 14.65 8.68
CA LEU A 17 -18.06 15.04 7.29
C LEU A 17 -18.99 16.16 6.77
N SER A 18 -19.94 16.64 7.55
CA SER A 18 -20.98 17.55 7.06
C SER A 18 -20.86 19.03 7.47
N SER A 19 -19.71 19.52 7.97
CA SER A 19 -19.58 20.89 8.41
C SER A 19 -18.22 21.54 8.12
N THR A 20 -17.86 21.69 6.82
CA THR A 20 -16.84 22.67 6.42
C THR A 20 -17.17 23.28 5.07
N THR A 21 -18.04 24.25 5.02
CA THR A 21 -18.12 25.22 3.92
C THR A 21 -17.08 26.34 4.19
N ALA A 22 -15.83 26.06 4.00
CA ALA A 22 -14.77 27.06 3.95
C ALA A 22 -13.72 26.56 2.97
N LEU A 23 -13.69 27.11 1.72
CA LEU A 23 -12.61 26.99 0.73
C LEU A 23 -11.91 25.60 0.75
N ALA A 24 -12.70 24.54 0.79
CA ALA A 24 -12.16 23.20 0.83
C ALA A 24 -11.58 22.91 -0.53
N ASN A 25 -10.27 22.74 -0.61
CA ASN A 25 -9.67 22.10 -1.77
C ASN A 25 -10.40 20.79 -2.01
N PRO A 26 -10.77 20.46 -3.27
CA PRO A 26 -11.49 19.24 -3.56
C PRO A 26 -10.76 18.05 -2.95
N LEU A 27 -11.49 17.31 -2.13
CA LEU A 27 -11.02 16.08 -1.49
C LEU A 27 -11.35 14.91 -2.40
N GLU A 28 -10.47 13.95 -2.49
CA GLU A 28 -10.66 12.73 -3.26
C GLU A 28 -10.32 11.50 -2.41
N ILE A 29 -11.19 10.51 -2.46
CA ILE A 29 -10.95 9.19 -1.87
C ILE A 29 -10.81 8.20 -3.02
N ASN A 30 -9.74 7.40 -3.01
CA ASN A 30 -9.55 6.31 -3.96
C ASN A 30 -9.44 4.98 -3.23
N ALA A 31 -9.97 3.94 -3.87
CA ALA A 31 -9.85 2.56 -3.45
C ALA A 31 -9.40 1.72 -4.64
N MET A 32 -8.33 0.97 -4.46
CA MET A 32 -7.70 0.17 -5.52
C MET A 32 -7.46 -1.25 -5.03
N PHE A 33 -7.48 -2.19 -5.95
CA PHE A 33 -7.06 -3.57 -5.72
C PHE A 33 -6.16 -4.02 -6.86
N GLY A 34 -5.27 -4.98 -6.60
CA GLY A 34 -4.31 -5.41 -7.59
C GLY A 34 -3.51 -6.64 -7.19
N LYS A 35 -2.44 -6.84 -7.94
CA LYS A 35 -1.42 -7.84 -7.66
C LYS A 35 -0.09 -7.15 -7.39
N MET A 36 0.60 -7.63 -6.37
CA MET A 36 1.92 -7.14 -5.96
C MET A 36 2.94 -8.27 -6.10
N TYR A 37 4.07 -7.93 -6.67
CA TYR A 37 5.23 -8.79 -6.89
C TYR A 37 6.37 -8.27 -6.04
N SER A 38 7.05 -9.15 -5.32
CA SER A 38 8.10 -8.82 -4.35
C SER A 38 9.46 -9.34 -4.76
N SER A 39 10.50 -8.82 -4.10
CA SER A 39 11.83 -9.41 -4.12
C SER A 39 11.79 -10.81 -3.50
N ASP A 40 12.74 -11.65 -3.91
CA ASP A 40 12.94 -12.97 -3.30
C ASP A 40 13.57 -12.86 -1.91
N LEU A 41 13.38 -13.92 -1.11
CA LEU A 41 14.04 -14.15 0.16
C LEU A 41 15.21 -15.13 -0.05
N SER A 42 16.12 -15.18 0.92
CA SER A 42 17.22 -16.16 0.95
C SER A 42 17.02 -17.17 2.07
N ALA A 43 17.25 -18.44 1.76
CA ALA A 43 17.37 -19.48 2.76
C ALA A 43 18.72 -19.40 3.52
N THR A 44 18.86 -20.16 4.59
CA THR A 44 20.09 -20.20 5.41
C THR A 44 21.31 -20.68 4.63
N ASP A 45 21.11 -21.50 3.60
CA ASP A 45 22.14 -22.01 2.67
C ASP A 45 22.44 -21.04 1.50
N ASN A 46 21.88 -19.83 1.49
CA ASN A 46 21.90 -18.83 0.40
C ASN A 46 21.17 -19.27 -0.88
N SER A 47 20.32 -20.28 -0.85
CA SER A 47 19.41 -20.53 -1.97
C SER A 47 18.27 -19.49 -1.97
N SER A 48 17.74 -19.15 -3.17
CA SER A 48 16.64 -18.18 -3.30
C SER A 48 15.32 -18.84 -2.93
N ILE A 49 14.53 -18.17 -2.09
CA ILE A 49 13.14 -18.52 -1.78
C ILE A 49 12.25 -17.57 -2.57
N ASN A 50 11.49 -18.14 -3.51
CA ASN A 50 10.54 -17.35 -4.29
C ASN A 50 9.35 -16.93 -3.43
N VAL A 51 9.00 -15.65 -3.51
CA VAL A 51 7.86 -15.05 -2.84
C VAL A 51 6.70 -14.95 -3.83
N ASP A 52 5.58 -15.56 -3.51
CA ASP A 52 4.41 -15.55 -4.39
C ASP A 52 3.79 -14.17 -4.50
N ALA A 53 3.26 -13.88 -5.71
CA ALA A 53 2.59 -12.61 -5.94
C ALA A 53 1.33 -12.49 -5.06
N GLY A 54 1.30 -11.49 -4.20
CA GLY A 54 0.21 -11.21 -3.27
C GLY A 54 -0.94 -10.41 -3.90
N SER A 55 -2.15 -10.58 -3.39
CA SER A 55 -3.24 -9.65 -3.69
C SER A 55 -3.16 -8.44 -2.76
N ASN A 56 -3.25 -7.24 -3.31
CA ASN A 56 -3.19 -6.02 -2.51
C ASN A 56 -4.48 -5.20 -2.58
N ILE A 57 -4.75 -4.47 -1.50
CA ILE A 57 -5.81 -3.47 -1.41
C ILE A 57 -5.20 -2.16 -0.93
N ALA A 58 -5.48 -1.07 -1.66
CA ALA A 58 -5.01 0.25 -1.31
C ALA A 58 -6.18 1.24 -1.15
N ILE A 59 -6.08 2.11 -0.15
CA ILE A 59 -6.99 3.23 0.08
C ILE A 59 -6.17 4.51 0.18
N GLY A 60 -6.54 5.52 -0.59
CA GLY A 60 -5.90 6.83 -0.59
C GLY A 60 -6.87 7.96 -0.34
N ILE A 61 -6.38 8.98 0.34
CA ILE A 61 -7.06 10.28 0.50
C ILE A 61 -6.15 11.32 -0.13
N ALA A 62 -6.64 12.03 -1.15
CA ALA A 62 -5.90 13.07 -1.85
C ALA A 62 -6.62 14.41 -1.75
N TRP A 63 -5.86 15.49 -1.74
CA TRP A 63 -6.37 16.86 -1.76
C TRP A 63 -5.61 17.68 -2.79
N GLN A 64 -6.32 18.61 -3.41
CA GLN A 64 -5.77 19.45 -4.46
C GLN A 64 -4.88 20.54 -3.86
N GLU A 65 -3.60 20.58 -4.25
CA GLU A 65 -2.66 21.65 -3.87
C GLU A 65 -2.50 22.71 -4.96
N SER A 66 -2.63 22.29 -6.21
CA SER A 66 -2.53 23.17 -7.39
C SER A 66 -3.31 22.59 -8.55
N VAL A 67 -3.40 23.31 -9.66
CA VAL A 67 -4.09 22.85 -10.88
C VAL A 67 -3.60 21.47 -11.35
N ASN A 68 -2.31 21.21 -11.19
CA ASN A 68 -1.65 19.98 -11.66
C ASN A 68 -0.95 19.19 -10.55
N GLY A 69 -1.27 19.45 -9.26
CA GLY A 69 -0.63 18.79 -8.14
C GLY A 69 -1.60 18.46 -7.02
N GLN A 70 -1.44 17.28 -6.44
CA GLN A 70 -2.17 16.80 -5.27
C GLN A 70 -1.19 16.31 -4.19
N GLY A 71 -1.57 16.50 -2.92
CA GLY A 71 -1.05 15.72 -1.81
C GLY A 71 -1.90 14.48 -1.61
N GLN A 72 -1.32 13.35 -1.22
CA GLN A 72 -2.04 12.11 -0.98
C GLN A 72 -1.47 11.37 0.22
N ILE A 73 -2.33 10.85 1.09
CA ILE A 73 -1.99 9.80 2.04
C ILE A 73 -2.51 8.48 1.47
N LEU A 74 -1.64 7.48 1.39
CA LEU A 74 -1.95 6.16 0.86
C LEU A 74 -1.64 5.09 1.90
N LEU A 75 -2.60 4.19 2.11
CA LEU A 75 -2.42 2.94 2.84
C LEU A 75 -2.59 1.79 1.84
N ASN A 76 -1.66 0.84 1.84
CA ASN A 76 -1.74 -0.37 1.00
C ASN A 76 -1.39 -1.58 1.85
N ARG A 77 -2.21 -2.63 1.78
CA ARG A 77 -1.96 -3.90 2.45
C ARG A 77 -1.82 -5.00 1.41
N VAL A 78 -0.84 -5.87 1.63
CA VAL A 78 -0.60 -7.08 0.85
C VAL A 78 -0.24 -8.22 1.79
N SER A 79 -0.57 -9.46 1.39
CA SER A 79 -0.08 -10.70 2.01
C SER A 79 0.64 -11.50 0.94
N HIS A 80 1.85 -11.90 1.22
CA HIS A 80 2.69 -12.75 0.37
C HIS A 80 2.85 -14.11 1.03
N ASP A 81 2.59 -15.16 0.27
CA ASP A 81 2.86 -16.54 0.68
C ASP A 81 4.23 -16.97 0.13
N PHE A 82 4.95 -17.77 0.89
CA PHE A 82 6.19 -18.39 0.46
C PHE A 82 6.38 -19.75 1.14
N THR A 83 7.15 -20.63 0.50
CA THR A 83 7.51 -21.93 1.08
C THR A 83 8.92 -21.82 1.64
N SER A 84 9.06 -21.98 2.95
CA SER A 84 10.33 -21.94 3.63
C SER A 84 11.20 -23.18 3.32
N GLU A 85 12.49 -23.15 3.67
CA GLU A 85 13.46 -24.21 3.47
C GLU A 85 12.99 -25.57 4.02
N ASN A 86 12.18 -25.59 5.07
CA ASN A 86 11.63 -26.79 5.70
C ASN A 86 10.32 -27.31 5.06
N ASN A 87 9.97 -26.85 3.83
CA ASN A 87 8.70 -27.14 3.18
C ASN A 87 7.46 -26.72 4.00
N THR A 88 7.59 -25.74 4.89
CA THR A 88 6.48 -25.15 5.61
C THR A 88 5.99 -23.92 4.84
N ASN A 89 4.67 -23.81 4.66
CA ASN A 89 4.06 -22.60 4.10
C ASN A 89 4.09 -21.52 5.18
N ASP A 90 4.62 -20.36 4.82
CA ASP A 90 4.69 -19.18 5.67
C ASP A 90 4.14 -17.98 4.93
N SER A 91 3.80 -16.90 5.62
CA SER A 91 3.29 -15.69 5.01
C SER A 91 3.90 -14.45 5.63
N LEU A 92 4.00 -13.42 4.79
CA LEU A 92 4.48 -12.09 5.13
C LEU A 92 3.39 -11.07 4.81
N ASP A 93 2.79 -10.51 5.84
CA ASP A 93 1.85 -9.40 5.73
C ASP A 93 2.61 -8.07 5.74
N ILE A 94 2.35 -7.19 4.76
CA ILE A 94 2.97 -5.87 4.70
C ILE A 94 1.88 -4.80 4.60
N ILE A 95 2.01 -3.76 5.45
CA ILE A 95 1.18 -2.56 5.38
C ILE A 95 2.07 -1.36 5.09
N TYR A 96 1.87 -0.76 3.93
CA TYR A 96 2.52 0.48 3.51
C TYR A 96 1.68 1.68 3.91
N ALA A 97 2.32 2.69 4.49
CA ALA A 97 1.72 3.99 4.79
C ALA A 97 2.63 5.09 4.23
N HIS A 98 2.17 5.82 3.21
CA HIS A 98 2.97 6.81 2.50
C HIS A 98 2.26 8.15 2.37
N PHE A 99 3.04 9.21 2.44
CA PHE A 99 2.69 10.55 2.00
C PHE A 99 3.29 10.76 0.60
N ASN A 100 2.42 11.09 -0.37
CA ASN A 100 2.80 11.23 -1.78
C ASN A 100 2.51 12.64 -2.29
N GLY A 101 3.40 13.15 -3.13
CA GLY A 101 3.10 14.20 -4.08
C GLY A 101 2.67 13.59 -5.41
N VAL A 102 1.56 14.03 -5.97
CA VAL A 102 1.00 13.51 -7.23
C VAL A 102 0.96 14.62 -8.25
N ALA A 103 1.61 14.43 -9.40
CA ALA A 103 1.53 15.30 -10.57
C ALA A 103 0.44 14.79 -11.52
N LEU A 104 -0.38 15.72 -12.05
CA LEU A 104 -1.52 15.45 -12.91
C LEU A 104 -1.25 16.03 -14.30
N PHE A 105 -1.22 15.19 -15.32
CA PHE A 105 -1.09 15.56 -16.72
C PHE A 105 -2.44 15.35 -17.42
N ARG A 106 -3.21 16.44 -17.50
CA ARG A 106 -4.59 16.40 -17.99
C ARG A 106 -4.64 16.39 -19.52
N GLN A 107 -5.47 15.50 -20.05
CA GLN A 107 -5.83 15.43 -21.48
C GLN A 107 -7.37 15.48 -21.60
N GLN A 108 -7.92 15.41 -22.81
CA GLN A 108 -9.35 15.63 -23.02
C GLN A 108 -10.26 14.70 -22.20
N ASN A 109 -9.94 13.40 -22.12
CA ASN A 109 -10.80 12.39 -21.47
C ASN A 109 -10.08 11.58 -20.42
N TYR A 110 -8.78 11.79 -20.22
CA TYR A 110 -8.00 11.06 -19.22
C TYR A 110 -6.90 11.93 -18.63
N VAL A 111 -6.46 11.54 -17.45
CA VAL A 111 -5.39 12.20 -16.71
C VAL A 111 -4.29 11.18 -16.46
N THR A 112 -3.09 11.41 -16.95
CA THR A 112 -1.92 10.64 -16.55
C THR A 112 -1.44 11.17 -15.20
N THR A 113 -1.14 10.29 -14.26
CA THR A 113 -0.64 10.64 -12.94
C THR A 113 0.76 10.10 -12.73
N MET A 114 1.61 10.87 -12.10
CA MET A 114 2.90 10.41 -11.59
C MET A 114 2.97 10.77 -10.11
N SER A 115 3.43 9.85 -9.27
CA SER A 115 3.60 10.16 -7.85
C SER A 115 4.98 9.74 -7.34
N LEU A 116 5.41 10.46 -6.32
CA LEU A 116 6.58 10.15 -5.52
C LEU A 116 6.20 10.34 -4.06
N GLY A 117 6.62 9.41 -3.19
CA GLY A 117 6.28 9.47 -1.78
C GLY A 117 7.30 8.84 -0.87
N ILE A 118 7.19 9.20 0.41
CA ILE A 118 7.97 8.66 1.50
C ILE A 118 7.04 8.22 2.62
N GLY A 119 7.46 7.25 3.41
CA GLY A 119 6.66 6.72 4.50
C GLY A 119 7.32 5.55 5.20
N GLY A 120 6.51 4.60 5.60
CA GLY A 120 6.95 3.38 6.27
C GLY A 120 6.20 2.15 5.76
N ALA A 121 6.82 1.02 5.99
CA ALA A 121 6.26 -0.30 5.75
C ALA A 121 6.30 -1.09 7.06
N TYR A 122 5.16 -1.55 7.52
CA TYR A 122 5.02 -2.48 8.64
C TYR A 122 4.99 -3.90 8.09
N PHE A 123 5.96 -4.69 8.49
CA PHE A 123 6.14 -6.08 8.13
C PHE A 123 5.72 -6.95 9.31
N ASP A 124 4.96 -8.00 9.04
CA ASP A 124 4.50 -8.99 10.01
C ASP A 124 4.66 -10.39 9.41
N ALA A 125 5.64 -11.14 9.91
CA ALA A 125 5.92 -12.50 9.47
C ALA A 125 5.22 -13.51 10.40
N THR A 126 4.43 -14.42 9.84
CA THR A 126 3.64 -15.40 10.61
C THR A 126 4.52 -16.27 11.52
N SER A 127 5.69 -16.67 11.06
CA SER A 127 6.65 -17.49 11.84
C SER A 127 7.70 -16.67 12.58
N GLY A 128 7.52 -15.34 12.74
CA GLY A 128 8.57 -14.52 13.27
C GLY A 128 8.10 -13.30 14.04
N GLY A 129 8.73 -12.16 13.75
CA GLY A 129 8.47 -10.88 14.41
C GLY A 129 7.77 -9.87 13.51
N GLU A 130 7.41 -8.75 14.12
CA GLU A 130 6.86 -7.58 13.44
C GLU A 130 7.86 -6.42 13.52
N LYS A 131 7.97 -5.63 12.44
CA LYS A 131 8.86 -4.48 12.40
C LYS A 131 8.41 -3.41 11.41
N VAL A 132 8.78 -2.16 11.71
CA VAL A 132 8.52 -1.01 10.82
C VAL A 132 9.84 -0.56 10.21
N TYR A 133 9.83 -0.41 8.88
CA TYR A 133 10.97 0.07 8.11
C TYR A 133 10.64 1.35 7.34
N PRO A 134 11.61 2.24 7.11
CA PRO A 134 11.42 3.38 6.23
C PRO A 134 11.26 2.91 4.78
N SER A 135 10.34 3.54 4.07
CA SER A 135 10.01 3.16 2.69
C SER A 135 9.75 4.39 1.82
N ALA A 136 10.07 4.27 0.55
CA ALA A 136 9.76 5.23 -0.49
C ALA A 136 8.92 4.57 -1.58
N THR A 137 8.14 5.36 -2.32
CA THR A 137 7.31 4.85 -3.42
C THR A 137 7.34 5.78 -4.61
N VAL A 138 7.18 5.20 -5.80
CA VAL A 138 6.99 5.89 -7.06
C VAL A 138 5.85 5.24 -7.82
N SER A 139 5.00 6.02 -8.49
CA SER A 139 3.95 5.45 -9.34
C SER A 139 3.75 6.19 -10.65
N LEU A 140 3.20 5.47 -11.60
CA LEU A 140 2.66 5.96 -12.85
C LEU A 140 1.24 5.40 -13.01
N GLY A 141 0.28 6.27 -13.28
CA GLY A 141 -1.12 5.87 -13.39
C GLY A 141 -1.85 6.58 -14.50
N THR A 142 -3.04 6.10 -14.78
CA THR A 142 -4.00 6.74 -15.68
C THR A 142 -5.36 6.76 -15.02
N ARG A 143 -6.05 7.89 -15.15
CA ARG A 143 -7.41 8.09 -14.65
C ARG A 143 -8.30 8.38 -15.85
N TYR A 144 -9.38 7.64 -15.96
CA TYR A 144 -10.47 7.91 -16.89
C TYR A 144 -11.63 8.53 -16.12
N GLU A 145 -11.91 9.81 -16.37
CA GLU A 145 -12.97 10.55 -15.69
C GLU A 145 -14.32 10.19 -16.32
N MET A 146 -15.10 9.35 -15.63
CA MET A 146 -16.44 8.92 -16.08
C MET A 146 -17.47 10.02 -15.89
N THR A 147 -17.33 10.79 -14.80
CA THR A 147 -18.15 11.95 -14.44
C THR A 147 -17.23 12.98 -13.77
N ASP A 148 -17.77 14.15 -13.44
CA ASP A 148 -17.04 15.19 -12.72
C ASP A 148 -16.52 14.71 -11.34
N ASN A 149 -17.20 13.73 -10.76
CA ASN A 149 -16.91 13.24 -9.41
C ASN A 149 -16.34 11.82 -9.36
N ILE A 150 -16.42 11.02 -10.44
CA ILE A 150 -16.04 9.61 -10.43
C ILE A 150 -15.05 9.33 -11.55
N ALA A 151 -13.94 8.71 -11.20
CA ALA A 151 -12.93 8.24 -12.16
C ALA A 151 -12.56 6.78 -11.91
N ILE A 152 -12.29 6.03 -12.98
CA ILE A 152 -11.59 4.75 -12.92
C ILE A 152 -10.09 5.05 -12.93
N VAL A 153 -9.34 4.38 -12.06
CA VAL A 153 -7.89 4.54 -11.91
C VAL A 153 -7.19 3.24 -12.21
N THR A 154 -6.11 3.31 -12.98
CA THR A 154 -5.14 2.22 -13.14
C THR A 154 -3.78 2.73 -12.75
N GLU A 155 -3.01 1.94 -12.00
CA GLU A 155 -1.72 2.38 -11.48
C GLU A 155 -0.70 1.24 -11.47
N LEU A 156 0.53 1.56 -11.89
CA LEU A 156 1.74 0.79 -11.63
C LEU A 156 2.52 1.53 -10.54
N ARG A 157 2.82 0.86 -9.43
CA ARG A 157 3.53 1.46 -8.30
C ARG A 157 4.66 0.57 -7.83
N GLY A 158 5.82 1.17 -7.58
CA GLY A 158 6.97 0.56 -6.95
C GLY A 158 7.15 1.08 -5.51
N TYR A 159 7.53 0.20 -4.62
CA TYR A 159 7.94 0.48 -3.24
C TYR A 159 9.39 0.04 -3.06
N ALA A 160 10.19 0.84 -2.38
CA ALA A 160 11.54 0.51 -1.97
C ALA A 160 11.65 0.70 -0.46
N THR A 161 11.81 -0.39 0.28
CA THR A 161 11.86 -0.42 1.74
C THR A 161 13.29 -0.74 2.18
N LEU A 162 13.86 0.11 3.04
CA LEU A 162 15.17 -0.11 3.62
C LEU A 162 15.03 -1.05 4.82
N ILE A 163 15.53 -2.26 4.68
CA ILE A 163 15.50 -3.29 5.72
C ILE A 163 16.90 -3.53 6.26
N ASP A 164 16.98 -4.04 7.47
CA ASP A 164 18.22 -4.57 8.01
C ASP A 164 18.26 -6.08 7.72
N LYS A 165 19.19 -6.51 6.88
CA LYS A 165 19.33 -7.93 6.51
C LYS A 165 19.73 -8.82 7.68
N ASP A 166 20.30 -8.24 8.75
CA ASP A 166 20.68 -8.95 9.97
C ASP A 166 19.51 -9.08 10.96
N ASP A 167 18.31 -8.56 10.58
CA ASP A 167 17.11 -8.71 11.38
C ASP A 167 16.59 -10.15 11.37
N ALA A 168 16.47 -10.73 12.56
CA ALA A 168 15.93 -12.06 12.80
C ALA A 168 14.40 -12.13 12.66
N MET A 169 13.83 -11.45 11.63
CA MET A 169 12.39 -11.34 11.46
C MET A 169 11.71 -12.68 11.22
N PHE A 170 12.37 -13.60 10.54
CA PHE A 170 11.87 -14.94 10.23
C PHE A 170 12.44 -16.02 11.17
N CYS A 171 12.94 -15.63 12.35
CA CYS A 171 13.54 -16.55 13.31
C CYS A 171 12.61 -16.78 14.51
N GLN A 172 12.43 -18.05 14.89
CA GLN A 172 11.73 -18.46 16.10
C GLN A 172 12.61 -19.41 16.89
N GLN A 173 12.90 -19.08 18.17
CA GLN A 173 13.73 -19.90 19.08
C GLN A 173 15.10 -20.28 18.47
N ASP A 174 15.82 -19.30 17.90
CA ASP A 174 17.14 -19.45 17.23
C ASP A 174 17.11 -20.29 15.93
N ILE A 175 15.94 -20.65 15.41
CA ILE A 175 15.77 -21.30 14.10
C ILE A 175 15.19 -20.27 13.13
N CYS A 176 15.92 -19.94 12.08
CA CYS A 176 15.48 -19.02 11.04
C CYS A 176 14.93 -19.79 9.85
N SER A 177 13.74 -19.42 9.37
CA SER A 177 13.08 -20.03 8.21
C SER A 177 13.42 -19.34 6.89
N ALA A 178 13.84 -18.07 6.95
CA ALA A 178 14.28 -17.27 5.81
C ALA A 178 15.07 -16.05 6.29
N ASN A 179 15.75 -15.38 5.37
CA ASN A 179 16.45 -14.11 5.58
C ASN A 179 16.18 -13.17 4.41
N PHE A 180 16.34 -11.87 4.62
CA PHE A 180 16.34 -10.92 3.52
C PHE A 180 17.62 -11.05 2.68
N GLU A 181 17.47 -11.16 1.36
CA GLU A 181 18.62 -11.27 0.46
C GLU A 181 19.43 -9.96 0.39
N ASN A 182 18.74 -8.83 0.42
CA ASN A 182 19.32 -7.50 0.26
C ASN A 182 18.87 -6.55 1.38
N SER A 183 19.60 -5.45 1.57
CA SER A 183 19.20 -4.37 2.48
C SER A 183 18.08 -3.49 1.94
N VAL A 184 17.57 -3.79 0.75
CA VAL A 184 16.43 -3.10 0.12
C VAL A 184 15.44 -4.14 -0.35
N TRP A 185 14.21 -4.07 0.18
CA TRP A 185 13.07 -4.83 -0.28
C TRP A 185 12.32 -4.04 -1.34
N ILE A 186 12.03 -4.65 -2.47
CA ILE A 186 11.32 -4.01 -3.58
C ILE A 186 10.02 -4.75 -3.84
N ASP A 187 8.92 -3.99 -3.81
CA ASP A 187 7.61 -4.44 -4.25
C ASP A 187 7.14 -3.63 -5.45
N THR A 188 6.47 -4.30 -6.37
CA THR A 188 5.84 -3.66 -7.53
C THR A 188 4.41 -4.13 -7.66
N THR A 189 3.47 -3.20 -7.74
CA THR A 189 2.04 -3.52 -7.87
C THR A 189 1.44 -2.97 -9.15
N ILE A 190 0.51 -3.74 -9.73
CA ILE A 190 -0.41 -3.30 -10.77
C ILE A 190 -1.80 -3.31 -10.16
N SER A 191 -2.46 -2.16 -10.14
CA SER A 191 -3.76 -1.98 -9.48
C SER A 191 -4.76 -1.27 -10.37
N VAL A 192 -6.03 -1.57 -10.15
CA VAL A 192 -7.18 -0.88 -10.73
C VAL A 192 -8.14 -0.48 -9.61
N GLY A 193 -8.84 0.63 -9.76
CA GLY A 193 -9.73 1.10 -8.71
C GLY A 193 -10.63 2.25 -9.15
N ILE A 194 -11.27 2.86 -8.17
CA ILE A 194 -12.18 3.98 -8.34
C ILE A 194 -11.71 5.14 -7.45
N ALA A 195 -11.81 6.35 -7.99
CA ALA A 195 -11.62 7.59 -7.25
C ALA A 195 -12.92 8.39 -7.24
N ILE A 196 -13.28 8.95 -6.08
CA ILE A 196 -14.47 9.77 -5.85
C ILE A 196 -14.03 11.11 -5.32
N LYS A 197 -14.45 12.20 -6.01
CA LYS A 197 -14.18 13.60 -5.64
C LYS A 197 -15.37 14.19 -4.92
N PHE A 198 -15.11 15.03 -3.92
CA PHE A 198 -16.10 15.71 -3.09
C PHE A 198 -15.92 17.22 -3.14
#